data_c9ef8db773f98dd143de73cf565e7643
#
_entry.id   c9ef8db773f98dd143de73cf565e7643
#
_cell.length_a   1.000
_cell.length_b   1.000
_cell.length_c   1.000
_cell.angle_alpha   90.00
_cell.angle_beta   90.00
_cell.angle_gamma   90.00
#
_symmetry.space_group_name_H-M   'P 1'
#
loop_
_entity.id
_entity.type
_entity.pdbx_description
1 polymer ?
#
loop_
_entity_poly.entity_id
_entity_poly.type
_entity_poly.pdbx_seq_one_letter_code
_entity_poly.pdbx_strand_id
1 'polypeptide(L)'
;MEIGIVTSIIIAVGILLGFFMSYLQIRSLKKQQYDETLRKSMSDLYEVYRTDFNVKTKAECELLATRILDILAVLAKLNNKRIIDDDLLEFVEFDLEIAKGIMEWYDKEELGKKYDPSESAKIWSNLTIYFEKHQVKVCKYDALPDCIQNYKNLK
;
A
#
# COMPACT_ATOMS: atom_id res chain seq x y z
N MET A 1 -10.24 -54.36 -24.30
CA MET A 1 -9.08 -53.48 -24.01
C MET A 1 -9.34 -51.97 -24.32
N GLU A 2 -10.08 -51.65 -25.36
CA GLU A 2 -10.35 -50.26 -25.75
C GLU A 2 -11.24 -49.47 -24.78
N ILE A 3 -12.25 -50.07 -24.15
CA ILE A 3 -13.18 -49.39 -23.22
C ILE A 3 -12.43 -48.86 -21.98
N GLY A 4 -11.42 -49.56 -21.48
CA GLY A 4 -10.65 -49.10 -20.30
C GLY A 4 -9.78 -47.89 -20.61
N ILE A 5 -9.25 -47.78 -21.83
CA ILE A 5 -8.45 -46.63 -22.26
C ILE A 5 -9.31 -45.37 -22.39
N VAL A 6 -10.49 -45.51 -23.01
CA VAL A 6 -11.42 -44.37 -23.16
C VAL A 6 -11.88 -43.85 -21.80
N THR A 7 -12.22 -44.76 -20.87
CA THR A 7 -12.61 -44.35 -19.50
C THR A 7 -11.48 -43.62 -18.77
N SER A 8 -10.24 -44.11 -18.89
CA SER A 8 -9.07 -43.46 -18.28
C SER A 8 -8.80 -42.07 -18.84
N ILE A 9 -8.99 -41.88 -20.15
CA ILE A 9 -8.85 -40.56 -20.79
C ILE A 9 -9.93 -39.57 -20.30
N ILE A 10 -11.19 -40.02 -20.18
CA ILE A 10 -12.28 -39.19 -19.67
C ILE A 10 -12.01 -38.74 -18.24
N ILE A 11 -11.55 -39.66 -17.38
CA ILE A 11 -11.19 -39.33 -16.00
C ILE A 11 -10.03 -38.33 -15.96
N ALA A 12 -8.98 -38.53 -16.75
CA ALA A 12 -7.83 -37.64 -16.80
C ALA A 12 -8.24 -36.22 -17.27
N VAL A 13 -9.08 -36.12 -18.29
CA VAL A 13 -9.62 -34.83 -18.78
C VAL A 13 -10.48 -34.16 -17.71
N GLY A 14 -11.33 -34.90 -17.00
CA GLY A 14 -12.15 -34.40 -15.90
C GLY A 14 -11.32 -33.82 -14.76
N ILE A 15 -10.23 -34.53 -14.39
CA ILE A 15 -9.29 -34.06 -13.37
C ILE A 15 -8.60 -32.76 -13.82
N LEU A 16 -8.10 -32.70 -15.05
CA LEU A 16 -7.45 -31.50 -15.60
C LEU A 16 -8.39 -30.28 -15.66
N LEU A 17 -9.64 -30.50 -16.07
CA LEU A 17 -10.67 -29.44 -16.06
C LEU A 17 -10.97 -28.98 -14.63
N GLY A 18 -11.05 -29.89 -13.65
CA GLY A 18 -11.23 -29.56 -12.25
C GLY A 18 -10.09 -28.68 -11.71
N PHE A 19 -8.84 -29.04 -12.00
CA PHE A 19 -7.68 -28.21 -11.64
C PHE A 19 -7.71 -26.84 -12.31
N PHE A 20 -8.06 -26.78 -13.58
CA PHE A 20 -8.14 -25.52 -14.30
C PHE A 20 -9.24 -24.60 -13.73
N MET A 21 -10.43 -25.14 -13.45
CA MET A 21 -11.51 -24.37 -12.82
C MET A 21 -11.12 -23.90 -11.41
N SER A 22 -10.49 -24.74 -10.62
CA SER A 22 -9.98 -24.36 -9.29
C SER A 22 -8.94 -23.26 -9.38
N TYR A 23 -8.04 -23.31 -10.34
CA TYR A 23 -7.05 -22.26 -10.60
C TYR A 23 -7.71 -20.93 -10.94
N LEU A 24 -8.72 -20.92 -11.83
CA LEU A 24 -9.47 -19.74 -12.19
C LEU A 24 -10.21 -19.13 -10.98
N GLN A 25 -10.82 -19.99 -10.14
CA GLN A 25 -11.50 -19.55 -8.91
C GLN A 25 -10.51 -18.89 -7.94
N ILE A 26 -9.36 -19.51 -7.71
CA ILE A 26 -8.32 -18.97 -6.83
C ILE A 26 -7.82 -17.62 -7.36
N ARG A 27 -7.63 -17.49 -8.67
CA ARG A 27 -7.21 -16.24 -9.30
C ARG A 27 -8.27 -15.14 -9.13
N SER A 28 -9.54 -15.48 -9.30
CA SER A 28 -10.66 -14.54 -9.11
C SER A 28 -10.78 -14.09 -7.66
N LEU A 29 -10.70 -15.02 -6.70
CA LEU A 29 -10.73 -14.70 -5.27
C LEU A 29 -9.57 -13.80 -4.84
N LYS A 30 -8.37 -14.06 -5.33
CA LYS A 30 -7.20 -13.19 -5.07
C LYS A 30 -7.45 -11.79 -5.59
N LYS A 31 -7.96 -11.64 -6.81
CA LYS A 31 -8.29 -10.33 -7.38
C LYS A 31 -9.30 -9.58 -6.51
N GLN A 32 -10.37 -10.25 -6.09
CA GLN A 32 -11.37 -9.63 -5.19
C GLN A 32 -10.76 -9.18 -3.86
N GLN A 33 -9.91 -9.99 -3.24
CA GLN A 33 -9.22 -9.61 -2.01
C GLN A 33 -8.33 -8.38 -2.19
N TYR A 34 -7.66 -8.26 -3.34
CA TYR A 34 -6.82 -7.10 -3.62
C TYR A 34 -7.64 -5.83 -3.87
N ASP A 35 -8.75 -5.94 -4.62
CA ASP A 35 -9.66 -4.82 -4.84
C ASP A 35 -10.27 -4.34 -3.51
N GLU A 36 -10.60 -5.25 -2.61
CA GLU A 36 -11.09 -4.93 -1.27
C GLU A 36 -10.00 -4.25 -0.42
N THR A 37 -8.76 -4.76 -0.45
CA THR A 37 -7.62 -4.15 0.25
C THR A 37 -7.36 -2.74 -0.25
N LEU A 38 -7.38 -2.53 -1.57
CA LEU A 38 -7.20 -1.22 -2.17
C LEU A 38 -8.30 -0.26 -1.72
N ARG A 39 -9.58 -0.67 -1.83
CA ARG A 39 -10.72 0.15 -1.37
C ARG A 39 -10.62 0.53 0.10
N LYS A 40 -10.25 -0.43 0.95
CA LYS A 40 -10.06 -0.20 2.37
C LYS A 40 -8.93 0.81 2.61
N SER A 41 -7.78 0.62 1.97
CA SER A 41 -6.64 1.54 2.10
C SER A 41 -7.00 2.96 1.66
N MET A 42 -7.76 3.11 0.58
CA MET A 42 -8.25 4.41 0.11
C MET A 42 -9.22 5.06 1.11
N SER A 43 -10.14 4.26 1.67
CA SER A 43 -11.07 4.73 2.70
C SER A 43 -10.34 5.17 3.96
N ASP A 44 -9.38 4.37 4.41
CA ASP A 44 -8.57 4.67 5.59
C ASP A 44 -7.72 5.94 5.38
N LEU A 45 -7.15 6.10 4.19
CA LEU A 45 -6.36 7.29 3.82
C LEU A 45 -7.23 8.55 3.83
N TYR A 46 -8.43 8.49 3.26
CA TYR A 46 -9.39 9.59 3.27
C TYR A 46 -9.80 9.98 4.70
N GLU A 47 -10.04 8.99 5.57
CA GLU A 47 -10.37 9.22 6.96
C GLU A 47 -9.21 9.89 7.71
N VAL A 48 -7.98 9.46 7.47
CA VAL A 48 -6.79 10.07 8.06
C VAL A 48 -6.65 11.54 7.65
N TYR A 49 -6.79 11.88 6.37
CA TYR A 49 -6.75 13.28 5.93
C TYR A 49 -7.87 14.11 6.54
N ARG A 50 -9.04 13.54 6.74
CA ARG A 50 -10.15 14.25 7.38
C ARG A 50 -9.87 14.57 8.84
N THR A 51 -8.99 13.84 9.52
CA THR A 51 -8.61 14.11 10.92
C THR A 51 -7.51 15.16 11.05
N ASP A 52 -6.80 15.53 9.99
CA ASP A 52 -5.72 16.52 10.01
C ASP A 52 -6.16 17.87 10.59
N PHE A 53 -7.36 18.32 10.26
CA PHE A 53 -7.92 19.59 10.78
C PHE A 53 -8.13 19.63 12.31
N ASN A 54 -8.07 18.49 12.99
CA ASN A 54 -8.29 18.39 14.43
C ASN A 54 -7.00 18.15 15.23
N VAL A 55 -5.84 18.07 14.57
CA VAL A 55 -4.54 17.83 15.20
C VAL A 55 -4.11 19.07 15.99
N LYS A 56 -3.82 18.89 17.29
CA LYS A 56 -3.45 19.98 18.20
C LYS A 56 -2.07 19.79 18.82
N THR A 57 -1.54 18.60 18.80
CA THR A 57 -0.27 18.25 19.44
C THR A 57 0.71 17.65 18.44
N LYS A 58 2.02 17.77 18.74
CA LYS A 58 3.08 17.16 17.94
C LYS A 58 2.92 15.64 17.85
N ALA A 59 2.55 15.00 18.95
CA ALA A 59 2.34 13.55 18.99
C ALA A 59 1.19 13.10 18.08
N GLU A 60 0.09 13.88 18.01
CA GLU A 60 -1.02 13.59 17.09
C GLU A 60 -0.59 13.78 15.63
N CYS A 61 0.22 14.79 15.33
CA CYS A 61 0.76 15.03 13.98
C CYS A 61 1.72 13.90 13.56
N GLU A 62 2.61 13.48 14.43
CA GLU A 62 3.51 12.34 14.20
C GLU A 62 2.71 11.05 13.94
N LEU A 63 1.64 10.81 14.72
CA LEU A 63 0.77 9.66 14.55
C LEU A 63 0.01 9.71 13.20
N LEU A 64 -0.50 10.87 12.81
CA LEU A 64 -1.18 11.05 11.53
C LEU A 64 -0.22 10.78 10.37
N ALA A 65 0.98 11.36 10.40
CA ALA A 65 2.01 11.15 9.40
C ALA A 65 2.37 9.65 9.28
N THR A 66 2.58 8.98 10.42
CA THR A 66 2.86 7.53 10.44
C THR A 66 1.74 6.72 9.80
N ARG A 67 0.48 7.03 10.10
CA ARG A 67 -0.69 6.34 9.51
C ARG A 67 -0.74 6.48 7.99
N ILE A 68 -0.48 7.68 7.47
CA ILE A 68 -0.40 7.90 6.01
C ILE A 68 0.69 7.02 5.40
N LEU A 69 1.88 7.03 5.99
CA LEU A 69 3.01 6.22 5.51
C LEU A 69 2.70 4.72 5.57
N ASP A 70 2.07 4.24 6.63
CA ASP A 70 1.74 2.82 6.81
C ASP A 70 0.73 2.34 5.76
N ILE A 71 -0.33 3.13 5.49
CA ILE A 71 -1.34 2.80 4.48
C ILE A 71 -0.69 2.73 3.10
N LEU A 72 0.09 3.74 2.73
CA LEU A 72 0.74 3.80 1.42
C LEU A 72 1.86 2.77 1.27
N ALA A 73 2.53 2.40 2.37
CA ALA A 73 3.52 1.33 2.37
C ALA A 73 2.89 -0.05 2.07
N VAL A 74 1.66 -0.30 2.52
CA VAL A 74 0.92 -1.53 2.15
C VAL A 74 0.67 -1.56 0.65
N LEU A 75 0.21 -0.45 0.05
CA LEU A 75 -0.03 -0.36 -1.39
C LEU A 75 1.27 -0.52 -2.19
N ALA A 76 2.34 0.17 -1.79
CA ALA A 76 3.66 0.03 -2.41
C ALA A 76 4.18 -1.41 -2.32
N LYS A 77 3.99 -2.09 -1.18
CA LYS A 77 4.37 -3.50 -1.01
C LYS A 77 3.62 -4.42 -1.97
N LEU A 78 2.31 -4.19 -2.16
CA LEU A 78 1.51 -4.98 -3.09
C LEU A 78 1.97 -4.77 -4.53
N ASN A 79 2.29 -3.54 -4.92
CA ASN A 79 2.83 -3.24 -6.24
C ASN A 79 4.24 -3.83 -6.44
N ASN A 80 5.14 -3.65 -5.48
CA ASN A 80 6.50 -4.21 -5.55
C ASN A 80 6.48 -5.73 -5.72
N LYS A 81 5.43 -6.41 -5.21
CA LYS A 81 5.19 -7.85 -5.40
C LYS A 81 4.42 -8.18 -6.68
N ARG A 82 4.13 -7.21 -7.53
CA ARG A 82 3.31 -7.36 -8.75
C ARG A 82 1.94 -7.96 -8.49
N ILE A 83 1.36 -7.64 -7.36
CA ILE A 83 0.01 -8.08 -6.96
C ILE A 83 -1.03 -7.10 -7.48
N ILE A 84 -0.71 -5.80 -7.42
CA ILE A 84 -1.48 -4.73 -8.04
C ILE A 84 -0.66 -4.09 -9.15
N ASP A 85 -1.33 -3.70 -10.22
CA ASP A 85 -0.70 -3.07 -11.38
C ASP A 85 -0.38 -1.59 -11.11
N ASP A 86 0.57 -1.03 -11.86
CA ASP A 86 0.97 0.36 -11.75
C ASP A 86 -0.22 1.30 -12.03
N ASP A 87 -1.09 0.96 -12.99
CA ASP A 87 -2.29 1.73 -13.35
C ASP A 87 -3.25 1.94 -12.15
N LEU A 88 -3.30 0.98 -11.21
CA LEU A 88 -4.12 1.11 -10.00
C LEU A 88 -3.53 2.10 -9.01
N LEU A 89 -2.23 2.37 -9.08
CA LEU A 89 -1.57 3.35 -8.22
C LEU A 89 -1.60 4.77 -8.78
N GLU A 90 -1.99 4.98 -10.03
CA GLU A 90 -2.21 6.33 -10.57
C GLU A 90 -3.23 7.13 -9.74
N PHE A 91 -4.23 6.45 -9.17
CA PHE A 91 -5.22 7.08 -8.30
C PHE A 91 -4.65 7.63 -6.99
N VAL A 92 -3.49 7.13 -6.56
CA VAL A 92 -2.80 7.54 -5.33
C VAL A 92 -1.41 8.13 -5.61
N GLU A 93 -1.13 8.51 -6.86
CA GLU A 93 0.18 9.06 -7.24
C GLU A 93 0.50 10.31 -6.41
N PHE A 94 -0.47 11.20 -6.27
CA PHE A 94 -0.32 12.42 -5.46
C PHE A 94 -0.09 12.10 -3.98
N ASP A 95 -0.79 11.10 -3.43
CA ASP A 95 -0.59 10.65 -2.05
C ASP A 95 0.80 10.04 -1.85
N LEU A 96 1.35 9.35 -2.86
CA LEU A 96 2.72 8.82 -2.83
C LEU A 96 3.77 9.95 -2.90
N GLU A 97 3.50 11.04 -3.61
CA GLU A 97 4.34 12.25 -3.56
C GLU A 97 4.30 12.88 -2.15
N ILE A 98 3.11 12.94 -1.53
CA ILE A 98 2.94 13.40 -0.14
C ILE A 98 3.72 12.48 0.82
N ALA A 99 3.60 11.16 0.67
CA ALA A 99 4.33 10.20 1.50
C ALA A 99 5.84 10.42 1.43
N LYS A 100 6.38 10.69 0.24
CA LYS A 100 7.79 11.00 0.07
C LYS A 100 8.17 12.29 0.79
N GLY A 101 7.33 13.33 0.69
CA GLY A 101 7.50 14.59 1.42
C GLY A 101 7.44 14.41 2.95
N ILE A 102 6.53 13.55 3.44
CA ILE A 102 6.45 13.20 4.86
C ILE A 102 7.73 12.48 5.32
N MET A 103 8.26 11.53 4.54
CA MET A 103 9.51 10.84 4.89
C MET A 103 10.69 11.83 4.99
N GLU A 104 10.82 12.77 4.05
CA GLU A 104 11.84 13.81 4.11
C GLU A 104 11.67 14.73 5.33
N TRP A 105 10.41 15.06 5.67
CA TRP A 105 10.12 15.82 6.89
C TRP A 105 10.50 15.04 8.16
N TYR A 106 10.20 13.73 8.22
CA TYR A 106 10.61 12.87 9.33
C TYR A 106 12.13 12.87 9.53
N ASP A 107 12.87 12.73 8.46
CA ASP A 107 14.33 12.75 8.51
C ASP A 107 14.87 14.11 8.98
N LYS A 108 14.28 15.19 8.48
CA LYS A 108 14.68 16.56 8.85
C LYS A 108 14.41 16.88 10.31
N GLU A 109 13.27 16.45 10.87
CA GLU A 109 12.91 16.67 12.28
C GLU A 109 13.50 15.60 13.20
N GLU A 110 14.33 14.68 12.68
CA GLU A 110 14.98 13.57 13.39
C GLU A 110 14.01 12.64 14.15
N LEU A 111 12.75 12.57 13.72
CA LEU A 111 11.71 11.81 14.41
C LEU A 111 11.93 10.29 14.34
N GLY A 112 12.56 9.81 13.28
CA GLY A 112 12.93 8.40 13.13
C GLY A 112 13.86 7.86 14.22
N LYS A 113 14.54 8.74 14.96
CA LYS A 113 15.40 8.34 16.08
C LYS A 113 14.63 7.95 17.35
N LYS A 114 13.33 8.31 17.42
CA LYS A 114 12.46 8.02 18.58
C LYS A 114 11.82 6.64 18.52
N TYR A 115 11.71 6.06 17.35
CA TYR A 115 11.04 4.78 17.12
C TYR A 115 12.08 3.70 16.85
N ASP A 116 11.82 2.47 17.32
CA ASP A 116 12.68 1.33 17.00
C ASP A 116 12.75 1.17 15.47
N PRO A 117 13.91 1.40 14.84
CA PRO A 117 14.04 1.40 13.39
C PRO A 117 13.81 0.02 12.77
N SER A 118 13.68 -1.04 13.58
CA SER A 118 13.61 -2.41 13.07
C SER A 118 12.28 -2.77 12.41
N GLU A 119 11.14 -2.26 12.90
CA GLU A 119 9.83 -2.56 12.32
C GLU A 119 9.37 -1.48 11.35
N SER A 120 9.47 -0.21 11.72
CA SER A 120 9.08 0.92 10.85
C SER A 120 9.91 0.96 9.57
N ALA A 121 11.23 0.72 9.66
CA ALA A 121 12.11 0.64 8.51
C ALA A 121 11.72 -0.48 7.53
N LYS A 122 11.17 -1.62 8.00
CA LYS A 122 10.70 -2.68 7.11
C LYS A 122 9.45 -2.28 6.33
N ILE A 123 8.52 -1.57 6.96
CA ILE A 123 7.29 -1.14 6.31
C ILE A 123 7.61 -0.03 5.31
N TRP A 124 8.37 0.97 5.71
CA TRP A 124 8.73 2.10 4.84
C TRP A 124 9.77 1.76 3.77
N SER A 125 10.55 0.69 3.93
CA SER A 125 11.43 0.21 2.86
C SER A 125 10.67 -0.13 1.57
N ASN A 126 9.40 -0.56 1.66
CA ASN A 126 8.58 -0.77 0.47
C ASN A 126 8.23 0.54 -0.24
N LEU A 127 8.04 1.65 0.50
CA LEU A 127 7.88 2.97 -0.09
C LEU A 127 9.17 3.43 -0.78
N THR A 128 10.32 3.27 -0.12
CA THR A 128 11.62 3.63 -0.70
C THR A 128 11.86 2.88 -2.02
N ILE A 129 11.67 1.55 -2.03
CA ILE A 129 11.79 0.73 -3.24
C ILE A 129 10.83 1.22 -4.33
N TYR A 130 9.58 1.53 -3.97
CA TYR A 130 8.58 2.04 -4.90
C TYR A 130 9.00 3.40 -5.47
N PHE A 131 9.44 4.33 -4.64
CA PHE A 131 9.86 5.68 -5.05
C PHE A 131 11.06 5.65 -6.01
N GLU A 132 12.03 4.77 -5.75
CA GLU A 132 13.18 4.58 -6.64
C GLU A 132 12.75 4.00 -7.99
N LYS A 133 11.93 2.93 -7.97
CA LYS A 133 11.45 2.25 -9.18
C LYS A 133 10.65 3.19 -10.09
N HIS A 134 9.77 4.00 -9.51
CA HIS A 134 8.83 4.86 -10.26
C HIS A 134 9.29 6.32 -10.34
N GLN A 135 10.47 6.65 -9.82
CA GLN A 135 11.03 8.01 -9.82
C GLN A 135 10.04 9.06 -9.25
N VAL A 136 9.32 8.66 -8.19
CA VAL A 136 8.31 9.51 -7.55
C VAL A 136 8.95 10.83 -7.12
N LYS A 137 8.30 11.94 -7.46
CA LYS A 137 8.73 13.28 -7.07
C LYS A 137 8.31 13.56 -5.63
N VAL A 138 8.98 14.50 -4.99
CA VAL A 138 8.56 15.03 -3.70
C VAL A 138 7.49 16.08 -3.95
N CYS A 139 6.39 16.05 -3.19
CA CYS A 139 5.38 17.09 -3.26
C CYS A 139 5.93 18.44 -2.78
N LYS A 140 5.25 19.51 -3.15
CA LYS A 140 5.55 20.83 -2.57
C LYS A 140 5.20 20.83 -1.09
N TYR A 141 5.89 21.68 -0.32
CA TYR A 141 5.67 21.77 1.14
C TYR A 141 4.23 22.17 1.50
N ASP A 142 3.59 23.00 0.68
CA ASP A 142 2.20 23.44 0.83
C ASP A 142 1.16 22.35 0.52
N ALA A 143 1.59 21.24 -0.06
CA ALA A 143 0.76 20.06 -0.29
C ALA A 143 0.81 19.03 0.86
N LEU A 144 1.73 19.20 1.83
CA LEU A 144 1.78 18.36 3.02
C LEU A 144 0.56 18.62 3.92
N PRO A 145 0.15 17.65 4.76
CA PRO A 145 -0.87 17.85 5.77
C PRO A 145 -0.65 19.11 6.62
N ASP A 146 -1.72 19.82 6.95
CA ASP A 146 -1.66 21.11 7.67
C ASP A 146 -0.91 20.98 8.99
N CYS A 147 -1.05 19.88 9.71
CA CYS A 147 -0.33 19.65 10.96
C CYS A 147 1.19 19.60 10.75
N ILE A 148 1.67 19.06 9.63
CA ILE A 148 3.10 19.00 9.32
C ILE A 148 3.62 20.40 8.98
N GLN A 149 2.88 21.15 8.16
CA GLN A 149 3.24 22.52 7.82
C GLN A 149 3.35 23.41 9.07
N ASN A 150 2.49 23.17 10.06
CA ASN A 150 2.41 23.93 11.31
C ASN A 150 3.08 23.23 12.50
N TYR A 151 3.83 22.16 12.29
CA TYR A 151 4.37 21.30 13.34
C TYR A 151 5.11 22.04 14.46
N LYS A 152 5.90 23.07 14.11
CA LYS A 152 6.66 23.88 15.11
C LYS A 152 5.76 24.68 16.05
N ASN A 153 4.52 24.94 15.63
CA ASN A 153 3.55 25.72 16.39
C ASN A 153 2.63 24.84 17.25
N LEU A 154 2.69 23.51 17.07
CA LEU A 154 1.90 22.56 17.85
C LEU A 154 2.49 22.42 19.28
N LYS A 155 1.58 22.10 20.21
CA LYS A 155 1.94 21.89 21.64
C LYS A 155 2.61 20.54 21.87
#